data_c70ffbee7c79b17cfeb2bec0049d55aa
#
_entry.id   c70ffbee7c79b17cfeb2bec0049d55aa
#
_cell.length_a   1.000
_cell.length_b   1.000
_cell.length_c   1.000
_cell.angle_alpha   90.00
_cell.angle_beta   90.00
_cell.angle_gamma   90.00
#
_symmetry.space_group_name_H-M   'P 1'
#
loop_
_entity.id
_entity.type
_entity.pdbx_description
1 polymer ?
#
loop_
_entity_poly.entity_id
_entity_poly.type
_entity_poly.pdbx_seq_one_letter_code
_entity_poly.pdbx_strand_id
1 'polypeptide(L)'
;MATMTPLPKIPGLHEHVLLKLLGEGGMGKAFLATHKRTGENVVVKTIHAHLLGEAKTRQRFQQESDLMCRFRHPNAVAFLHASPPQVEPPFILMEYVRGITLEDLTRKHGRLSSLRVGQLLAPLCLFLQAAHDNGLLHRDLTPANIMIVDADTPQETLKVMDFGLARRIGFYIPSGQLNSESSAIDGGTPDYICPEQILGRQVDHRGDLYSVGVLLYGLLTGHVPFENLTDPNQILLANVHQAPPRFGHWRVVDVPSMIEQIVLCCLSKSPADRPVSARALIEAYQLALGRPLLSDEAFASSLETAVSSLHELELYDPSCVIDQFEASMVEQMAAMKLRGFVDGVGGRVEQSDAGVIKVQLPRVTDVPVKKGLLSWFKSTIEEIDWIPLELHMAKKQVGARGLVEITVLRPAQADEVAEQAKLRKQFCDHICLELRAYLMAGR
;
A
#
# COMPACT_ATOMS: atom_id res chain seq x y z
N MET A 1 11.56 34.64 32.21
CA MET A 1 10.15 34.19 32.32
C MET A 1 9.58 34.23 30.92
N ALA A 2 9.37 33.07 30.29
CA ALA A 2 8.71 33.00 28.99
C ALA A 2 7.24 33.38 29.20
N THR A 3 6.78 34.45 28.52
CA THR A 3 5.37 34.85 28.50
C THR A 3 4.57 33.72 27.86
N MET A 4 3.85 32.96 28.66
CA MET A 4 2.91 31.93 28.18
C MET A 4 1.83 32.68 27.37
N THR A 5 1.85 32.52 26.05
CA THR A 5 0.77 33.00 25.21
C THR A 5 -0.54 32.30 25.66
N PRO A 6 -1.60 33.05 25.96
CA PRO A 6 -2.86 32.47 26.43
C PRO A 6 -3.40 31.52 25.35
N LEU A 7 -3.84 30.32 25.76
CA LEU A 7 -4.45 29.35 24.87
C LEU A 7 -5.76 29.91 24.28
N PRO A 8 -6.04 29.64 22.99
CA PRO A 8 -7.24 30.16 22.34
C PRO A 8 -8.51 29.59 22.97
N LYS A 9 -9.58 30.37 22.95
CA LYS A 9 -10.92 29.84 23.23
C LYS A 9 -11.48 29.26 21.93
N ILE A 10 -11.79 27.98 21.92
CA ILE A 10 -12.39 27.29 20.77
C ILE A 10 -13.91 27.22 21.00
N PRO A 11 -14.72 27.88 20.15
CA PRO A 11 -16.18 27.80 20.23
C PRO A 11 -16.65 26.34 20.12
N GLY A 12 -17.69 25.97 20.86
CA GLY A 12 -18.21 24.59 20.87
C GLY A 12 -17.44 23.61 21.78
N LEU A 13 -16.28 23.98 22.30
CA LEU A 13 -15.46 23.14 23.19
C LEU A 13 -15.80 23.38 24.67
N HIS A 14 -17.08 23.40 25.03
CA HIS A 14 -17.51 23.83 26.39
C HIS A 14 -17.17 22.82 27.50
N GLU A 15 -17.09 21.55 27.19
CA GLU A 15 -16.82 20.48 28.16
C GLU A 15 -15.34 20.20 28.38
N HIS A 16 -14.44 20.86 27.65
CA HIS A 16 -12.99 20.64 27.72
C HIS A 16 -12.23 21.90 28.08
N VAL A 17 -11.06 21.71 28.71
CA VAL A 17 -10.10 22.78 29.01
C VAL A 17 -8.82 22.48 28.25
N LEU A 18 -8.37 23.40 27.43
CA LEU A 18 -7.06 23.30 26.78
C LEU A 18 -5.95 23.41 27.80
N LEU A 19 -4.97 22.52 27.77
CA LEU A 19 -3.83 22.46 28.68
C LEU A 19 -2.55 23.00 28.04
N LYS A 20 -2.23 22.54 26.83
CA LYS A 20 -1.03 22.98 26.09
C LYS A 20 -1.16 22.75 24.59
N LEU A 21 -0.41 23.49 23.81
CA LEU A 21 -0.18 23.22 22.39
C LEU A 21 0.74 21.98 22.29
N LEU A 22 0.33 21.00 21.49
CA LEU A 22 1.12 19.81 21.16
C LEU A 22 1.94 20.00 19.91
N GLY A 23 1.38 20.69 18.91
CA GLY A 23 2.02 20.98 17.63
C GLY A 23 1.20 21.91 16.75
N GLU A 24 1.85 22.49 15.77
CA GLU A 24 1.27 23.32 14.72
C GLU A 24 1.83 22.89 13.38
N GLY A 25 0.99 22.76 12.37
CA GLY A 25 1.38 22.38 11.03
C GLY A 25 0.53 23.04 9.96
N GLY A 26 0.76 22.74 8.70
CA GLY A 26 0.04 23.35 7.56
C GLY A 26 -1.49 23.16 7.61
N MET A 27 -1.98 22.16 8.31
CA MET A 27 -3.41 21.88 8.43
C MET A 27 -4.09 22.55 9.61
N GLY A 28 -3.34 22.92 10.65
CA GLY A 28 -3.91 23.49 11.88
C GLY A 28 -3.06 23.25 13.11
N LYS A 29 -3.70 23.35 14.27
CA LYS A 29 -3.05 23.23 15.58
C LYS A 29 -3.64 22.07 16.37
N ALA A 30 -2.77 21.30 17.02
CA ALA A 30 -3.15 20.24 17.95
C ALA A 30 -2.91 20.67 19.39
N PHE A 31 -3.92 20.54 20.25
CA PHE A 31 -3.87 20.87 21.66
C PHE A 31 -4.17 19.66 22.52
N LEU A 32 -3.45 19.49 23.62
CA LEU A 32 -3.88 18.64 24.70
C LEU A 32 -4.99 19.36 25.47
N ALA A 33 -6.08 18.67 25.71
CA ALA A 33 -7.20 19.14 26.52
C ALA A 33 -7.63 18.07 27.53
N THR A 34 -8.34 18.50 28.57
CA THR A 34 -8.95 17.63 29.56
C THR A 34 -10.44 17.85 29.61
N HIS A 35 -11.21 16.78 29.63
CA HIS A 35 -12.66 16.83 29.84
C HIS A 35 -12.98 17.24 31.30
N LYS A 36 -13.77 18.29 31.48
CA LYS A 36 -14.01 18.94 32.79
C LYS A 36 -14.59 18.01 33.85
N ARG A 37 -15.44 17.06 33.45
CA ARG A 37 -16.16 16.17 34.36
C ARG A 37 -15.41 14.86 34.62
N THR A 38 -14.86 14.24 33.59
CA THR A 38 -14.20 12.92 33.72
C THR A 38 -12.72 13.02 34.01
N GLY A 39 -12.06 14.15 33.73
CA GLY A 39 -10.62 14.32 33.87
C GLY A 39 -9.83 13.62 32.76
N GLU A 40 -10.50 13.03 31.78
CA GLU A 40 -9.85 12.34 30.67
C GLU A 40 -9.15 13.31 29.73
N ASN A 41 -7.95 12.93 29.31
CA ASN A 41 -7.19 13.69 28.34
C ASN A 41 -7.62 13.35 26.90
N VAL A 42 -7.74 14.37 26.09
CA VAL A 42 -8.08 14.29 24.66
C VAL A 42 -7.16 15.21 23.85
N VAL A 43 -7.08 14.97 22.55
CA VAL A 43 -6.45 15.89 21.61
C VAL A 43 -7.54 16.67 20.86
N VAL A 44 -7.38 17.98 20.82
CA VAL A 44 -8.21 18.88 20.02
C VAL A 44 -7.38 19.35 18.84
N LYS A 45 -7.72 18.92 17.64
CA LYS A 45 -7.07 19.35 16.40
C LYS A 45 -7.96 20.38 15.71
N THR A 46 -7.54 21.65 15.67
CA THR A 46 -8.22 22.69 14.91
C THR A 46 -7.74 22.69 13.47
N ILE A 47 -8.64 23.03 12.55
CA ILE A 47 -8.30 23.13 11.13
C ILE A 47 -8.23 24.62 10.76
N HIS A 48 -7.23 25.00 9.96
CA HIS A 48 -7.13 26.38 9.48
C HIS A 48 -8.34 26.75 8.62
N ALA A 49 -8.99 27.89 8.91
CA ALA A 49 -10.22 28.32 8.24
C ALA A 49 -10.03 28.49 6.72
N HIS A 50 -8.85 28.96 6.27
CA HIS A 50 -8.56 29.14 4.84
C HIS A 50 -8.60 27.83 4.05
N LEU A 51 -8.37 26.69 4.71
CA LEU A 51 -8.46 25.36 4.10
C LEU A 51 -9.91 24.91 3.84
N LEU A 52 -10.88 25.49 4.51
CA LEU A 52 -12.29 25.14 4.42
C LEU A 52 -13.12 26.32 3.85
N GLY A 53 -12.49 27.19 3.05
CA GLY A 53 -13.13 28.40 2.53
C GLY A 53 -14.40 28.17 1.73
N GLU A 54 -14.48 27.07 0.97
CA GLU A 54 -15.66 26.74 0.16
C GLU A 54 -16.67 25.85 0.91
N ALA A 55 -17.96 26.13 0.76
CA ALA A 55 -19.04 25.35 1.36
C ALA A 55 -18.96 23.85 1.01
N LYS A 56 -18.59 23.52 -0.22
CA LYS A 56 -18.42 22.14 -0.69
C LYS A 56 -17.28 21.41 0.05
N THR A 57 -16.18 22.11 0.35
CA THR A 57 -15.04 21.59 1.09
C THR A 57 -15.40 21.33 2.55
N ARG A 58 -16.18 22.23 3.19
CA ARG A 58 -16.71 22.06 4.54
C ARG A 58 -17.64 20.84 4.62
N GLN A 59 -18.53 20.67 3.64
CA GLN A 59 -19.45 19.52 3.60
C GLN A 59 -18.66 18.20 3.48
N ARG A 60 -17.64 18.14 2.61
CA ARG A 60 -16.78 16.96 2.49
C ARG A 60 -16.03 16.67 3.80
N PHE A 61 -15.48 17.70 4.44
CA PHE A 61 -14.82 17.56 5.74
C PHE A 61 -15.76 16.93 6.78
N GLN A 62 -17.00 17.39 6.87
CA GLN A 62 -17.97 16.84 7.80
C GLN A 62 -18.28 15.37 7.50
N GLN A 63 -18.55 15.03 6.24
CA GLN A 63 -18.83 13.65 5.82
C GLN A 63 -17.70 12.69 6.14
N GLU A 64 -16.46 13.10 5.85
CA GLU A 64 -15.27 12.31 6.14
C GLU A 64 -15.02 12.17 7.65
N SER A 65 -15.22 13.25 8.41
CA SER A 65 -15.09 13.22 9.87
C SER A 65 -16.14 12.30 10.52
N ASP A 66 -17.37 12.30 10.01
CA ASP A 66 -18.44 11.41 10.49
C ASP A 66 -18.14 9.94 10.22
N LEU A 67 -17.54 9.62 9.05
CA LEU A 67 -17.07 8.27 8.73
C LEU A 67 -15.95 7.84 9.69
N MET A 68 -14.99 8.72 9.97
CA MET A 68 -13.89 8.43 10.89
C MET A 68 -14.36 8.28 12.33
N CYS A 69 -15.35 9.05 12.75
CA CYS A 69 -15.95 8.87 14.08
C CYS A 69 -16.64 7.51 14.26
N ARG A 70 -17.01 6.82 13.18
CA ARG A 70 -17.59 5.46 13.22
C ARG A 70 -16.55 4.35 13.15
N PHE A 71 -15.40 4.62 12.54
CA PHE A 71 -14.35 3.62 12.43
C PHE A 71 -13.69 3.38 13.79
N ARG A 72 -13.61 2.13 14.21
CA ARG A 72 -12.96 1.71 15.45
C ARG A 72 -12.00 0.56 15.18
N HIS A 73 -10.77 0.72 15.64
CA HIS A 73 -9.76 -0.32 15.57
C HIS A 73 -8.76 -0.14 16.74
N PRO A 74 -8.25 -1.20 17.36
CA PRO A 74 -7.31 -1.09 18.48
C PRO A 74 -6.03 -0.32 18.12
N ASN A 75 -5.58 -0.41 16.88
CA ASN A 75 -4.40 0.27 16.35
C ASN A 75 -4.72 1.58 15.61
N ALA A 76 -5.91 2.14 15.76
CA ALA A 76 -6.28 3.48 15.33
C ALA A 76 -6.43 4.41 16.51
N VAL A 77 -6.01 5.67 16.37
CA VAL A 77 -6.43 6.73 17.29
C VAL A 77 -7.90 6.99 17.06
N ALA A 78 -8.71 6.87 18.13
CA ALA A 78 -10.15 7.04 18.04
C ALA A 78 -10.52 8.50 17.79
N PHE A 79 -11.31 8.75 16.76
CA PHE A 79 -12.00 10.02 16.54
C PHE A 79 -13.24 10.03 17.43
N LEU A 80 -13.31 10.98 18.36
CA LEU A 80 -14.39 11.06 19.35
C LEU A 80 -15.53 11.93 18.88
N HIS A 81 -15.21 13.08 18.28
CA HIS A 81 -16.18 14.07 17.82
C HIS A 81 -15.58 15.00 16.78
N ALA A 82 -16.40 15.50 15.86
CA ALA A 82 -16.08 16.62 14.98
C ALA A 82 -17.03 17.78 15.24
N SER A 83 -16.51 19.01 15.21
CA SER A 83 -17.35 20.19 15.40
C SER A 83 -18.37 20.33 14.28
N PRO A 84 -19.57 20.88 14.57
CA PRO A 84 -20.52 21.23 13.52
C PRO A 84 -19.91 22.20 12.50
N PRO A 85 -20.40 22.21 11.23
CA PRO A 85 -19.82 23.00 10.14
C PRO A 85 -19.78 24.52 10.38
N GLN A 86 -20.63 25.01 11.30
CA GLN A 86 -20.77 26.45 11.64
C GLN A 86 -19.75 26.93 12.67
N VAL A 87 -19.03 25.99 13.30
CA VAL A 87 -18.03 26.33 14.33
C VAL A 87 -16.74 26.78 13.66
N GLU A 88 -16.21 27.94 14.10
CA GLU A 88 -14.96 28.53 13.61
C GLU A 88 -13.97 28.77 14.78
N PRO A 89 -12.74 28.27 14.74
CA PRO A 89 -12.23 27.30 13.75
C PRO A 89 -12.86 25.90 13.93
N PRO A 90 -13.06 25.14 12.84
CA PRO A 90 -13.53 23.78 12.95
C PRO A 90 -12.48 22.94 13.68
N PHE A 91 -12.94 21.95 14.45
CA PHE A 91 -12.05 21.08 15.22
C PHE A 91 -12.53 19.63 15.25
N ILE A 92 -11.58 18.76 15.56
CA ILE A 92 -11.80 17.33 15.80
C ILE A 92 -11.29 17.01 17.21
N LEU A 93 -12.06 16.22 17.96
CA LEU A 93 -11.64 15.60 19.21
C LEU A 93 -11.16 14.18 18.93
N MET A 94 -10.00 13.85 19.46
CA MET A 94 -9.40 12.53 19.32
C MET A 94 -8.91 12.00 20.66
N GLU A 95 -8.76 10.69 20.75
CA GLU A 95 -8.09 10.01 21.85
C GLU A 95 -6.68 10.59 22.07
N TYR A 96 -6.32 10.82 23.34
CA TYR A 96 -4.94 11.14 23.69
C TYR A 96 -4.15 9.86 23.93
N VAL A 97 -3.20 9.57 23.08
CA VAL A 97 -2.32 8.40 23.18
C VAL A 97 -1.05 8.78 23.91
N ARG A 98 -0.74 8.06 24.99
CA ARG A 98 0.57 8.18 25.67
C ARG A 98 1.60 7.35 24.91
N GLY A 99 2.63 7.99 24.39
CA GLY A 99 3.66 7.32 23.61
C GLY A 99 4.60 8.32 22.95
N ILE A 100 5.41 7.83 22.06
CA ILE A 100 6.29 8.62 21.19
C ILE A 100 5.93 8.36 19.74
N THR A 101 6.27 9.25 18.84
CA THR A 101 6.07 9.00 17.41
C THR A 101 7.07 7.94 16.91
N LEU A 102 6.73 7.25 15.81
CA LEU A 102 7.68 6.36 15.14
C LEU A 102 8.90 7.15 14.63
N GLU A 103 8.72 8.43 14.32
CA GLU A 103 9.82 9.34 13.99
C GLU A 103 10.77 9.53 15.16
N ASP A 104 10.25 9.74 16.38
CA ASP A 104 11.08 9.86 17.59
C ASP A 104 11.77 8.53 17.92
N LEU A 105 11.08 7.41 17.72
CA LEU A 105 11.66 6.09 17.90
C LEU A 105 12.85 5.86 16.95
N THR A 106 12.69 6.19 15.67
CA THR A 106 13.77 6.05 14.68
C THR A 106 14.91 7.02 14.94
N ARG A 107 14.60 8.26 15.37
CA ARG A 107 15.63 9.23 15.78
C ARG A 107 16.45 8.72 16.97
N LYS A 108 15.80 8.01 17.91
CA LYS A 108 16.46 7.44 19.11
C LYS A 108 17.33 6.23 18.79
N HIS A 109 16.86 5.33 17.93
CA HIS A 109 17.48 4.01 17.73
C HIS A 109 18.23 3.88 16.40
N GLY A 110 18.02 4.79 15.45
CA GLY A 110 18.45 4.61 14.08
C GLY A 110 17.62 3.50 13.41
N ARG A 111 18.30 2.60 12.70
CA ARG A 111 17.65 1.43 12.08
C ARG A 111 17.23 0.39 13.11
N LEU A 112 16.16 -0.33 12.81
CA LEU A 112 15.62 -1.37 13.67
C LEU A 112 15.92 -2.77 13.09
N SER A 113 15.95 -3.79 13.96
CA SER A 113 16.07 -5.19 13.51
C SER A 113 14.84 -5.63 12.72
N SER A 114 15.02 -6.56 11.77
CA SER A 114 13.92 -7.13 10.98
C SER A 114 12.80 -7.70 11.84
N LEU A 115 13.13 -8.26 13.01
CA LEU A 115 12.12 -8.76 13.95
C LEU A 115 11.27 -7.64 14.52
N ARG A 116 11.89 -6.57 15.05
CA ARG A 116 11.15 -5.43 15.64
C ARG A 116 10.31 -4.71 14.59
N VAL A 117 10.86 -4.55 13.38
CA VAL A 117 10.10 -3.99 12.25
C VAL A 117 8.88 -4.86 11.95
N GLY A 118 9.02 -6.18 11.94
CA GLY A 118 7.90 -7.09 11.75
C GLY A 118 6.84 -6.98 12.85
N GLN A 119 7.27 -6.84 14.12
CA GLN A 119 6.35 -6.66 15.26
C GLN A 119 5.54 -5.35 15.17
N LEU A 120 6.12 -4.28 14.62
CA LEU A 120 5.42 -3.03 14.34
C LEU A 120 4.57 -3.10 13.06
N LEU A 121 5.04 -3.85 12.05
CA LEU A 121 4.30 -4.02 10.79
C LEU A 121 3.00 -4.80 10.98
N ALA A 122 2.98 -5.80 11.87
CA ALA A 122 1.81 -6.65 12.08
C ALA A 122 0.56 -5.84 12.51
N PRO A 123 0.57 -5.04 13.60
CA PRO A 123 -0.57 -4.22 13.98
C PRO A 123 -0.89 -3.12 12.94
N LEU A 124 0.11 -2.58 12.22
CA LEU A 124 -0.10 -1.65 11.13
C LEU A 124 -0.88 -2.29 9.98
N CYS A 125 -0.53 -3.51 9.59
CA CYS A 125 -1.24 -4.22 8.52
C CYS A 125 -2.67 -4.63 8.93
N LEU A 126 -2.90 -5.03 10.18
CA LEU A 126 -4.25 -5.29 10.68
C LEU A 126 -5.12 -4.03 10.61
N PHE A 127 -4.59 -2.89 11.04
CA PHE A 127 -5.27 -1.61 10.93
C PHE A 127 -5.58 -1.23 9.48
N LEU A 128 -4.57 -1.29 8.59
CA LEU A 128 -4.76 -0.93 7.18
C LEU A 128 -5.77 -1.84 6.49
N GLN A 129 -5.72 -3.15 6.76
CA GLN A 129 -6.69 -4.08 6.18
C GLN A 129 -8.11 -3.72 6.61
N ALA A 130 -8.35 -3.50 7.91
CA ALA A 130 -9.65 -3.11 8.43
C ALA A 130 -10.13 -1.77 7.83
N ALA A 131 -9.24 -0.79 7.68
CA ALA A 131 -9.58 0.49 7.05
C ALA A 131 -9.95 0.31 5.57
N HIS A 132 -9.15 -0.44 4.82
CA HIS A 132 -9.36 -0.70 3.40
C HIS A 132 -10.66 -1.46 3.14
N ASP A 133 -10.99 -2.46 3.96
CA ASP A 133 -12.26 -3.21 3.89
C ASP A 133 -13.50 -2.32 4.12
N ASN A 134 -13.31 -1.20 4.85
CA ASN A 134 -14.34 -0.17 5.06
C ASN A 134 -14.25 0.98 4.04
N GLY A 135 -13.48 0.83 2.95
CA GLY A 135 -13.32 1.85 1.91
C GLY A 135 -12.53 3.09 2.36
N LEU A 136 -11.81 3.01 3.49
CA LEU A 136 -11.01 4.10 4.04
C LEU A 136 -9.56 3.95 3.59
N LEU A 137 -9.00 5.00 2.99
CA LEU A 137 -7.58 5.09 2.64
C LEU A 137 -6.89 6.11 3.56
N HIS A 138 -5.70 5.79 4.04
CA HIS A 138 -4.95 6.69 4.91
C HIS A 138 -4.36 7.89 4.16
N ARG A 139 -3.69 7.66 3.04
CA ARG A 139 -3.10 8.65 2.10
C ARG A 139 -2.01 9.57 2.66
N ASP A 140 -1.72 9.51 3.94
CA ASP A 140 -0.70 10.34 4.61
C ASP A 140 0.05 9.54 5.67
N LEU A 141 0.44 8.32 5.33
CA LEU A 141 1.13 7.43 6.25
C LEU A 141 2.63 7.79 6.30
N THR A 142 3.01 8.43 7.41
CA THR A 142 4.38 8.86 7.70
C THR A 142 4.79 8.44 9.12
N PRO A 143 6.08 8.42 9.49
CA PRO A 143 6.50 8.11 10.85
C PRO A 143 5.92 9.05 11.92
N ALA A 144 5.66 10.31 11.56
CA ALA A 144 5.05 11.30 12.45
C ALA A 144 3.57 10.99 12.76
N ASN A 145 2.89 10.22 11.88
CA ASN A 145 1.47 9.86 12.02
C ASN A 145 1.27 8.47 12.65
N ILE A 146 2.32 7.88 13.24
CA ILE A 146 2.26 6.59 13.95
C ILE A 146 2.78 6.80 15.37
N MET A 147 1.92 6.58 16.37
CA MET A 147 2.31 6.58 17.78
C MET A 147 2.75 5.19 18.20
N ILE A 148 3.87 5.12 18.88
CA ILE A 148 4.37 3.90 19.52
C ILE A 148 3.99 3.97 21.00
N VAL A 149 3.24 2.99 21.43
CA VAL A 149 2.79 2.83 22.82
C VAL A 149 3.70 1.81 23.50
N ASP A 150 4.05 2.06 24.76
CA ASP A 150 4.93 1.21 25.57
C ASP A 150 6.25 0.87 24.84
N ALA A 151 6.84 1.90 24.19
CA ALA A 151 8.08 1.78 23.43
C ALA A 151 9.20 1.12 24.24
N ASP A 152 9.99 0.26 23.61
CA ASP A 152 11.11 -0.47 24.21
C ASP A 152 10.70 -1.48 25.31
N THR A 153 9.43 -1.90 25.34
CA THR A 153 8.93 -2.95 26.25
C THR A 153 8.39 -4.15 25.46
N PRO A 154 8.16 -5.30 26.11
CA PRO A 154 7.51 -6.45 25.45
C PRO A 154 6.07 -6.19 25.00
N GLN A 155 5.43 -5.14 25.53
CA GLN A 155 4.06 -4.72 25.19
C GLN A 155 4.03 -3.63 24.11
N GLU A 156 5.19 -3.35 23.48
CA GLU A 156 5.29 -2.35 22.42
C GLU A 156 4.26 -2.62 21.31
N THR A 157 3.44 -1.62 21.02
CA THR A 157 2.46 -1.63 19.96
C THR A 157 2.34 -0.24 19.33
N LEU A 158 1.46 -0.08 18.35
CA LEU A 158 1.25 1.20 17.70
C LEU A 158 -0.22 1.60 17.59
N LYS A 159 -0.42 2.91 17.44
CA LYS A 159 -1.69 3.50 17.02
C LYS A 159 -1.44 4.49 15.88
N VAL A 160 -2.21 4.35 14.81
CA VAL A 160 -2.14 5.22 13.62
C VAL A 160 -3.03 6.43 13.85
N MET A 161 -2.48 7.61 13.57
CA MET A 161 -3.15 8.90 13.68
C MET A 161 -3.53 9.43 12.30
N ASP A 162 -4.37 10.46 12.29
CA ASP A 162 -4.55 11.38 11.18
C ASP A 162 -4.76 10.70 9.81
N PHE A 163 -5.86 9.96 9.65
CA PHE A 163 -6.36 9.67 8.31
C PHE A 163 -6.35 10.95 7.48
N GLY A 164 -5.69 10.95 6.34
CA GLY A 164 -5.40 12.14 5.52
C GLY A 164 -6.62 12.98 5.11
N LEU A 165 -7.38 13.45 6.09
CA LEU A 165 -8.57 14.29 5.96
C LEU A 165 -8.33 15.47 5.02
N ALA A 166 -7.20 16.15 5.15
CA ALA A 166 -6.90 17.30 4.33
C ALA A 166 -6.65 16.95 2.86
N ARG A 167 -6.05 15.78 2.58
CA ARG A 167 -5.82 15.32 1.20
C ARG A 167 -7.11 14.85 0.51
N ARG A 168 -8.10 14.38 1.26
CA ARG A 168 -9.44 14.03 0.73
C ARG A 168 -10.27 15.26 0.40
N ILE A 169 -10.08 16.35 1.14
CA ILE A 169 -10.88 17.58 0.99
C ILE A 169 -10.52 18.38 -0.28
N GLY A 170 -9.46 18.01 -0.99
CA GLY A 170 -9.14 18.62 -2.28
C GLY A 170 -7.83 19.41 -2.31
N PHE A 171 -6.90 19.18 -1.36
CA PHE A 171 -5.51 19.60 -1.52
C PHE A 171 -4.82 18.70 -2.54
N TYR A 172 -5.37 18.73 -3.74
CA TYR A 172 -4.86 18.09 -4.93
C TYR A 172 -3.80 19.00 -5.53
N ILE A 173 -2.63 18.46 -5.79
CA ILE A 173 -1.67 19.11 -6.69
C ILE A 173 -2.30 19.05 -8.07
N PRO A 174 -2.68 20.17 -8.71
CA PRO A 174 -3.25 20.14 -10.05
C PRO A 174 -2.25 19.46 -10.98
N SER A 175 -2.66 18.37 -11.62
CA SER A 175 -1.89 17.72 -12.67
C SER A 175 -1.57 18.76 -13.75
N GLY A 176 -0.29 19.08 -13.91
CA GLY A 176 0.19 19.96 -14.97
C GLY A 176 0.90 21.23 -14.53
N GLN A 177 0.99 21.56 -13.24
CA GLN A 177 1.77 22.70 -12.77
C GLN A 177 2.93 22.28 -11.86
N LEU A 178 3.88 21.56 -12.41
CA LEU A 178 5.26 21.50 -11.89
C LEU A 178 6.02 22.80 -12.26
N ASN A 179 5.33 23.93 -12.23
CA ASN A 179 5.96 25.22 -12.48
C ASN A 179 6.48 25.79 -11.16
N SER A 180 7.70 26.23 -11.21
CA SER A 180 8.66 26.67 -10.21
C SER A 180 8.24 27.77 -9.23
N GLU A 181 6.96 28.11 -9.09
CA GLU A 181 6.49 29.18 -8.20
C GLU A 181 5.27 28.84 -7.33
N SER A 182 4.61 27.68 -7.51
CA SER A 182 3.61 27.26 -6.54
C SER A 182 4.33 26.58 -5.37
N SER A 183 4.54 27.38 -4.35
CA SER A 183 5.01 27.04 -3.02
C SER A 183 4.67 25.63 -2.61
N ALA A 184 5.73 24.91 -2.25
CA ALA A 184 5.79 23.85 -1.26
C ALA A 184 4.45 23.14 -1.03
N ILE A 185 4.42 21.85 -1.25
CA ILE A 185 3.45 20.96 -0.64
C ILE A 185 3.40 21.33 0.84
N ASP A 186 2.47 22.22 1.21
CA ASP A 186 2.34 22.69 2.59
C ASP A 186 2.10 21.48 3.51
N GLY A 187 3.16 21.05 4.18
CA GLY A 187 3.11 20.18 5.33
C GLY A 187 3.19 18.68 5.10
N GLY A 188 3.44 18.15 3.90
CA GLY A 188 3.64 16.70 3.70
C GLY A 188 5.11 16.35 3.42
N THR A 189 5.62 15.25 3.99
CA THR A 189 6.94 14.71 3.67
C THR A 189 6.86 14.05 2.29
N PRO A 190 7.51 14.58 1.24
CA PRO A 190 7.36 14.13 -0.14
C PRO A 190 7.78 12.67 -0.36
N ASP A 191 8.67 12.17 0.51
CA ASP A 191 9.24 10.82 0.43
C ASP A 191 8.17 9.71 0.43
N TYR A 192 7.05 9.92 1.14
CA TYR A 192 6.02 8.90 1.38
C TYR A 192 4.87 8.93 0.38
N ILE A 193 4.88 9.88 -0.57
CA ILE A 193 3.79 10.06 -1.54
C ILE A 193 3.92 9.06 -2.67
N CYS A 194 2.87 8.27 -2.92
CA CYS A 194 2.87 7.27 -3.97
C CYS A 194 2.82 7.89 -5.39
N PRO A 195 3.41 7.21 -6.41
CA PRO A 195 3.47 7.69 -7.79
C PRO A 195 2.12 8.12 -8.37
N GLU A 196 1.08 7.32 -8.18
CA GLU A 196 -0.26 7.59 -8.70
C GLU A 196 -0.88 8.85 -8.08
N GLN A 197 -0.58 9.16 -6.82
CA GLN A 197 -1.02 10.38 -6.17
C GLN A 197 -0.30 11.61 -6.74
N ILE A 198 1.01 11.52 -7.00
CA ILE A 198 1.80 12.57 -7.63
C ILE A 198 1.29 12.85 -9.05
N LEU A 199 0.96 11.78 -9.78
CA LEU A 199 0.47 11.87 -11.16
C LEU A 199 -1.01 12.25 -11.26
N GLY A 200 -1.70 12.44 -10.13
CA GLY A 200 -3.11 12.77 -10.11
C GLY A 200 -4.03 11.67 -10.65
N ARG A 201 -3.60 10.44 -10.57
CA ARG A 201 -4.39 9.27 -10.96
C ARG A 201 -5.29 8.82 -9.81
N GLN A 202 -6.21 7.92 -10.10
CA GLN A 202 -7.01 7.30 -9.04
C GLN A 202 -6.10 6.52 -8.10
N VAL A 203 -6.23 6.78 -6.79
CA VAL A 203 -5.46 6.12 -5.72
C VAL A 203 -6.36 5.09 -5.06
N ASP A 204 -5.93 3.84 -5.03
CA ASP A 204 -6.53 2.77 -4.26
C ASP A 204 -5.72 2.47 -2.97
N HIS A 205 -6.08 1.39 -2.25
CA HIS A 205 -5.42 0.95 -1.02
C HIS A 205 -3.92 0.64 -1.20
N ARG A 206 -3.46 0.36 -2.41
CA ARG A 206 -2.04 0.09 -2.72
C ARG A 206 -1.19 1.36 -2.66
N GLY A 207 -1.81 2.55 -2.66
CA GLY A 207 -1.13 3.80 -2.36
C GLY A 207 -0.59 3.84 -0.93
N ASP A 208 -1.38 3.36 0.04
CA ASP A 208 -0.94 3.24 1.43
C ASP A 208 0.19 2.20 1.56
N LEU A 209 0.14 1.11 0.79
CA LEU A 209 1.20 0.08 0.79
C LEU A 209 2.54 0.62 0.22
N TYR A 210 2.51 1.58 -0.69
CA TYR A 210 3.72 2.30 -1.10
C TYR A 210 4.33 3.07 0.07
N SER A 211 3.52 3.84 0.80
CA SER A 211 3.97 4.57 1.99
C SER A 211 4.51 3.63 3.07
N VAL A 212 3.87 2.46 3.28
CA VAL A 212 4.42 1.39 4.13
C VAL A 212 5.78 0.91 3.62
N GLY A 213 5.95 0.75 2.32
CA GLY A 213 7.24 0.41 1.70
C GLY A 213 8.34 1.40 2.05
N VAL A 214 8.05 2.71 2.01
CA VAL A 214 9.01 3.76 2.43
C VAL A 214 9.30 3.68 3.93
N LEU A 215 8.26 3.46 4.77
CA LEU A 215 8.43 3.24 6.22
C LEU A 215 9.35 2.04 6.49
N LEU A 216 9.09 0.90 5.89
CA LEU A 216 9.91 -0.32 6.05
C LEU A 216 11.34 -0.09 5.60
N TYR A 217 11.53 0.58 4.46
CA TYR A 217 12.85 0.92 3.95
C TYR A 217 13.62 1.75 4.99
N GLY A 218 13.00 2.83 5.51
CA GLY A 218 13.58 3.69 6.53
C GLY A 218 13.89 2.97 7.84
N LEU A 219 12.97 2.14 8.33
CA LEU A 219 13.15 1.37 9.56
C LEU A 219 14.28 0.34 9.47
N LEU A 220 14.46 -0.30 8.32
CA LEU A 220 15.45 -1.36 8.11
C LEU A 220 16.84 -0.81 7.72
N THR A 221 16.90 0.31 7.01
CA THR A 221 18.17 0.87 6.53
C THR A 221 18.65 2.06 7.35
N GLY A 222 17.77 2.77 8.03
CA GLY A 222 18.02 4.06 8.67
C GLY A 222 17.90 5.24 7.70
N HIS A 223 17.55 5.01 6.44
CA HIS A 223 17.51 5.99 5.36
C HIS A 223 16.21 5.89 4.56
N VAL A 224 15.68 6.99 4.06
CA VAL A 224 14.60 6.94 3.06
C VAL A 224 15.18 6.67 1.66
N PRO A 225 14.40 6.12 0.72
CA PRO A 225 14.93 5.69 -0.58
C PRO A 225 15.73 6.73 -1.36
N PHE A 226 15.33 8.01 -1.27
CA PHE A 226 15.93 9.10 -2.05
C PHE A 226 16.47 10.24 -1.17
N GLU A 227 17.02 9.89 -0.01
CA GLU A 227 17.50 10.84 1.02
C GLU A 227 18.56 11.85 0.52
N ASN A 228 19.31 11.49 -0.52
CA ASN A 228 20.32 12.39 -1.14
C ASN A 228 19.69 13.55 -1.93
N LEU A 229 18.38 13.53 -2.17
CA LEU A 229 17.67 14.61 -2.83
C LEU A 229 17.14 15.58 -1.77
N THR A 230 17.47 16.86 -1.94
CA THR A 230 17.04 17.93 -1.01
C THR A 230 15.88 18.76 -1.54
N ASP A 231 15.66 18.74 -2.85
CA ASP A 231 14.55 19.42 -3.51
C ASP A 231 13.31 18.54 -3.48
N PRO A 232 12.20 18.98 -2.85
CA PRO A 232 10.95 18.23 -2.81
C PRO A 232 10.44 17.79 -4.20
N ASN A 233 10.61 18.60 -5.22
CA ASN A 233 10.20 18.26 -6.58
C ASN A 233 11.04 17.11 -7.16
N GLN A 234 12.33 17.08 -6.86
CA GLN A 234 13.20 15.97 -7.29
C GLN A 234 12.84 14.67 -6.55
N ILE A 235 12.47 14.74 -5.27
CA ILE A 235 11.97 13.57 -4.52
C ILE A 235 10.69 13.04 -5.15
N LEU A 236 9.73 13.91 -5.48
CA LEU A 236 8.50 13.52 -6.17
C LEU A 236 8.77 12.86 -7.53
N LEU A 237 9.66 13.43 -8.33
CA LEU A 237 10.08 12.85 -9.60
C LEU A 237 10.75 11.48 -9.42
N ALA A 238 11.58 11.32 -8.38
CA ALA A 238 12.21 10.05 -8.04
C ALA A 238 11.16 9.00 -7.62
N ASN A 239 10.17 9.38 -6.82
CA ASN A 239 9.06 8.50 -6.47
C ASN A 239 8.32 7.99 -7.70
N VAL A 240 8.19 8.79 -8.74
CA VAL A 240 7.51 8.40 -9.99
C VAL A 240 8.41 7.54 -10.89
N HIS A 241 9.69 7.89 -11.05
CA HIS A 241 10.52 7.39 -12.15
C HIS A 241 11.75 6.58 -11.72
N GLN A 242 12.28 6.78 -10.52
CA GLN A 242 13.53 6.15 -10.12
C GLN A 242 13.29 4.88 -9.31
N ALA A 243 14.04 3.82 -9.63
CA ALA A 243 14.06 2.63 -8.80
C ALA A 243 14.70 2.95 -7.43
N PRO A 244 14.12 2.48 -6.31
CA PRO A 244 14.73 2.65 -5.01
C PRO A 244 16.06 1.92 -4.94
N PRO A 245 17.11 2.49 -4.28
CA PRO A 245 18.36 1.81 -4.10
C PRO A 245 18.21 0.50 -3.34
N ARG A 246 19.05 -0.49 -3.65
CA ARG A 246 19.14 -1.70 -2.85
C ARG A 246 19.72 -1.42 -1.46
N PHE A 247 19.41 -2.25 -0.46
CA PHE A 247 19.89 -2.07 0.92
C PHE A 247 21.42 -2.09 1.02
N GLY A 248 22.09 -2.84 0.16
CA GLY A 248 23.55 -2.83 0.03
C GLY A 248 24.16 -1.46 -0.30
N HIS A 249 23.39 -0.54 -0.90
CA HIS A 249 23.80 0.86 -1.10
C HIS A 249 24.14 1.54 0.23
N TRP A 250 23.37 1.25 1.27
CA TRP A 250 23.56 1.74 2.64
C TRP A 250 24.40 0.80 3.51
N ARG A 251 25.09 -0.18 2.89
CA ARG A 251 25.90 -1.19 3.58
C ARG A 251 25.13 -2.04 4.59
N VAL A 252 23.84 -2.18 4.40
CA VAL A 252 22.97 -3.06 5.22
C VAL A 252 23.06 -4.47 4.64
N VAL A 253 23.57 -5.41 5.42
CA VAL A 253 23.83 -6.80 5.01
C VAL A 253 23.17 -7.84 5.92
N ASP A 254 22.59 -7.42 7.04
CA ASP A 254 21.98 -8.27 8.07
C ASP A 254 20.47 -8.43 7.93
N VAL A 255 19.87 -7.79 6.91
CA VAL A 255 18.46 -7.96 6.58
C VAL A 255 18.31 -9.12 5.58
N PRO A 256 17.43 -10.11 5.84
CA PRO A 256 17.17 -11.18 4.88
C PRO A 256 16.78 -10.65 3.50
N SER A 257 17.37 -11.22 2.44
CA SER A 257 17.14 -10.77 1.06
C SER A 257 15.65 -10.81 0.64
N MET A 258 14.88 -11.75 1.20
CA MET A 258 13.43 -11.82 0.98
C MET A 258 12.70 -10.61 1.57
N ILE A 259 13.13 -10.10 2.73
CA ILE A 259 12.56 -8.88 3.33
C ILE A 259 12.87 -7.67 2.45
N GLU A 260 14.11 -7.54 1.97
CA GLU A 260 14.46 -6.48 1.01
C GLU A 260 13.56 -6.54 -0.23
N GLN A 261 13.35 -7.73 -0.80
CA GLN A 261 12.47 -7.90 -1.98
C GLN A 261 11.03 -7.47 -1.69
N ILE A 262 10.48 -7.81 -0.53
CA ILE A 262 9.13 -7.40 -0.13
C ILE A 262 9.04 -5.86 -0.06
N VAL A 263 10.02 -5.21 0.56
CA VAL A 263 10.07 -3.74 0.65
C VAL A 263 10.15 -3.11 -0.74
N LEU A 264 11.02 -3.62 -1.61
CA LEU A 264 11.16 -3.12 -2.99
C LEU A 264 9.88 -3.37 -3.82
N CYS A 265 9.17 -4.47 -3.57
CA CYS A 265 7.86 -4.74 -4.17
C CYS A 265 6.81 -3.68 -3.75
N CYS A 266 6.76 -3.31 -2.46
CA CYS A 266 5.89 -2.20 -2.01
C CYS A 266 6.22 -0.88 -2.71
N LEU A 267 7.49 -0.64 -3.04
CA LEU A 267 8.00 0.57 -3.71
C LEU A 267 7.89 0.54 -5.24
N SER A 268 7.24 -0.49 -5.81
CA SER A 268 6.98 -0.57 -7.25
C SER A 268 6.17 0.62 -7.73
N LYS A 269 6.52 1.13 -8.92
CA LYS A 269 5.90 2.34 -9.48
C LYS A 269 4.48 2.08 -9.95
N SER A 270 4.24 0.90 -10.52
CA SER A 270 2.90 0.42 -10.84
C SER A 270 2.22 -0.15 -9.58
N PRO A 271 1.01 0.30 -9.22
CA PRO A 271 0.26 -0.27 -8.10
C PRO A 271 -0.01 -1.78 -8.27
N ALA A 272 -0.13 -2.27 -9.52
CA ALA A 272 -0.37 -3.68 -9.82
C ALA A 272 0.79 -4.60 -9.37
N ASP A 273 2.01 -4.06 -9.28
CA ASP A 273 3.20 -4.82 -8.89
C ASP A 273 3.48 -4.79 -7.38
N ARG A 274 2.63 -4.14 -6.62
CA ARG A 274 2.68 -4.10 -5.14
C ARG A 274 1.91 -5.27 -4.54
N PRO A 275 2.09 -5.58 -3.23
CA PRO A 275 1.25 -6.54 -2.53
C PRO A 275 -0.23 -6.23 -2.74
N VAL A 276 -1.04 -7.26 -2.93
CA VAL A 276 -2.48 -7.10 -3.23
C VAL A 276 -3.28 -6.55 -2.06
N SER A 277 -2.77 -6.66 -0.82
CA SER A 277 -3.42 -6.15 0.39
C SER A 277 -2.42 -5.99 1.53
N ALA A 278 -2.80 -5.28 2.60
CA ALA A 278 -1.98 -5.16 3.81
C ALA A 278 -1.79 -6.53 4.48
N ARG A 279 -2.80 -7.40 4.42
CA ARG A 279 -2.72 -8.78 4.87
C ARG A 279 -1.64 -9.55 4.10
N ALA A 280 -1.66 -9.49 2.76
CA ALA A 280 -0.68 -10.13 1.92
C ALA A 280 0.76 -9.69 2.25
N LEU A 281 0.93 -8.41 2.57
CA LEU A 281 2.22 -7.86 2.97
C LEU A 281 2.74 -8.50 4.26
N ILE A 282 1.93 -8.57 5.33
CA ILE A 282 2.39 -9.12 6.61
C ILE A 282 2.62 -10.63 6.53
N GLU A 283 1.81 -11.35 5.79
CA GLU A 283 2.01 -12.80 5.59
C GLU A 283 3.32 -13.08 4.85
N ALA A 284 3.63 -12.31 3.81
CA ALA A 284 4.92 -12.41 3.12
C ALA A 284 6.09 -12.08 4.04
N TYR A 285 5.96 -11.04 4.88
CA TYR A 285 7.00 -10.64 5.81
C TYR A 285 7.26 -11.70 6.89
N GLN A 286 6.22 -12.27 7.48
CA GLN A 286 6.32 -13.38 8.46
C GLN A 286 7.07 -14.57 7.88
N LEU A 287 6.72 -14.93 6.64
CA LEU A 287 7.39 -16.03 5.94
C LEU A 287 8.88 -15.74 5.74
N ALA A 288 9.22 -14.53 5.28
CA ALA A 288 10.60 -14.11 5.06
C ALA A 288 11.40 -14.04 6.36
N LEU A 289 10.74 -13.73 7.48
CA LEU A 289 11.34 -13.71 8.81
C LEU A 289 11.50 -15.11 9.42
N GLY A 290 10.75 -16.11 8.92
CA GLY A 290 10.75 -17.48 9.42
C GLY A 290 10.04 -17.67 10.75
N ARG A 291 9.17 -16.74 11.16
CA ARG A 291 8.42 -16.81 12.42
C ARG A 291 7.10 -16.05 12.39
N PRO A 292 6.06 -16.50 13.12
CA PRO A 292 4.80 -15.77 13.22
C PRO A 292 4.97 -14.45 13.96
N LEU A 293 4.24 -13.44 13.55
CA LEU A 293 4.18 -12.10 14.14
C LEU A 293 2.80 -11.78 14.72
N LEU A 294 1.76 -12.45 14.22
CA LEU A 294 0.39 -12.35 14.68
C LEU A 294 0.04 -13.56 15.56
N SER A 295 -0.87 -13.36 16.51
CA SER A 295 -1.43 -14.48 17.28
C SER A 295 -2.24 -15.40 16.36
N ASP A 296 -2.33 -16.68 16.71
CA ASP A 296 -3.10 -17.67 15.94
C ASP A 296 -4.56 -17.25 15.79
N GLU A 297 -5.16 -16.59 16.77
CA GLU A 297 -6.53 -16.07 16.73
C GLU A 297 -6.70 -14.91 15.74
N ALA A 298 -5.79 -13.94 15.73
CA ALA A 298 -5.82 -12.83 14.77
C ALA A 298 -5.58 -13.34 13.36
N PHE A 299 -4.75 -14.38 13.21
CA PHE A 299 -4.46 -15.03 11.94
C PHE A 299 -5.64 -15.90 11.46
N ALA A 300 -6.26 -16.68 12.35
CA ALA A 300 -7.41 -17.53 12.03
C ALA A 300 -8.64 -16.72 11.59
N SER A 301 -9.01 -15.67 12.32
CA SER A 301 -10.11 -14.79 11.94
C SER A 301 -9.83 -14.10 10.60
N SER A 302 -8.57 -13.81 10.31
CA SER A 302 -8.19 -13.25 9.03
C SER A 302 -8.14 -14.29 7.90
N LEU A 303 -7.85 -15.55 8.19
CA LEU A 303 -7.92 -16.66 7.23
C LEU A 303 -9.36 -17.07 6.90
N GLU A 304 -10.27 -17.10 7.87
CA GLU A 304 -11.68 -17.40 7.66
C GLU A 304 -12.35 -16.41 6.71
N THR A 305 -12.02 -15.12 6.81
CA THR A 305 -12.51 -14.10 5.86
C THR A 305 -11.96 -14.32 4.44
N ALA A 306 -10.70 -14.77 4.31
CA ALA A 306 -10.09 -15.09 3.01
C ALA A 306 -10.68 -16.35 2.39
N VAL A 307 -10.97 -17.38 3.20
CA VAL A 307 -11.59 -18.61 2.71
C VAL A 307 -13.04 -18.38 2.28
N SER A 308 -13.79 -17.48 2.93
CA SER A 308 -15.13 -17.07 2.47
C SER A 308 -15.11 -16.39 1.11
N SER A 309 -14.10 -15.55 0.86
CA SER A 309 -13.95 -14.91 -0.46
C SER A 309 -13.46 -15.86 -1.56
N LEU A 310 -12.79 -16.95 -1.19
CA LEU A 310 -12.38 -18.01 -2.13
C LEU A 310 -13.54 -18.92 -2.56
N HIS A 311 -14.66 -18.94 -1.81
CA HIS A 311 -15.84 -19.73 -2.16
C HIS A 311 -16.75 -19.05 -3.22
N GLU A 312 -16.51 -17.79 -3.55
CA GLU A 312 -17.17 -17.05 -4.64
C GLU A 312 -16.36 -17.05 -5.95
N LEU A 313 -15.34 -17.89 -6.08
CA LEU A 313 -14.70 -18.13 -7.37
C LEU A 313 -15.73 -18.79 -8.29
N GLU A 314 -16.22 -18.02 -9.25
CA GLU A 314 -17.00 -18.55 -10.37
C GLU A 314 -16.29 -19.78 -10.93
N LEU A 315 -17.02 -20.89 -11.02
CA LEU A 315 -16.54 -22.14 -11.60
C LEU A 315 -16.08 -21.86 -13.03
N TYR A 316 -14.76 -21.84 -13.23
CA TYR A 316 -14.18 -21.69 -14.57
C TYR A 316 -14.51 -22.91 -15.43
N ASP A 317 -14.63 -22.71 -16.74
CA ASP A 317 -14.86 -23.82 -17.68
C ASP A 317 -13.62 -24.75 -17.69
N PRO A 318 -13.74 -26.02 -17.27
CA PRO A 318 -12.62 -26.96 -17.23
C PRO A 318 -11.95 -27.18 -18.59
N SER A 319 -12.64 -26.90 -19.70
CA SER A 319 -12.07 -27.02 -21.05
C SER A 319 -11.02 -25.96 -21.37
N CYS A 320 -10.98 -24.89 -20.59
CA CYS A 320 -10.01 -23.79 -20.73
C CYS A 320 -8.70 -24.04 -19.95
N VAL A 321 -8.62 -25.10 -19.13
CA VAL A 321 -7.41 -25.42 -18.35
C VAL A 321 -6.29 -25.86 -19.27
N ILE A 322 -5.14 -25.17 -19.20
CA ILE A 322 -3.92 -25.53 -19.92
C ILE A 322 -3.02 -26.40 -19.05
N ASP A 323 -2.83 -25.98 -17.81
CA ASP A 323 -1.94 -26.65 -16.87
C ASP A 323 -2.41 -26.45 -15.43
N GLN A 324 -2.09 -27.42 -14.58
CA GLN A 324 -2.37 -27.39 -13.15
C GLN A 324 -1.23 -28.05 -12.38
N PHE A 325 -0.68 -27.37 -11.39
CA PHE A 325 0.43 -27.89 -10.59
C PHE A 325 0.49 -27.27 -9.20
N GLU A 326 1.17 -27.96 -8.29
CA GLU A 326 1.35 -27.53 -6.91
C GLU A 326 2.71 -26.90 -6.72
N ALA A 327 2.74 -25.77 -6.02
CA ALA A 327 3.98 -25.10 -5.61
C ALA A 327 4.07 -25.05 -4.08
N SER A 328 5.23 -25.48 -3.54
CA SER A 328 5.49 -25.46 -2.10
C SER A 328 5.86 -24.07 -1.63
N MET A 329 4.89 -23.18 -1.61
CA MET A 329 5.02 -21.80 -1.14
C MET A 329 3.65 -21.26 -0.72
N VAL A 330 3.62 -20.12 -0.05
CA VAL A 330 2.35 -19.43 0.22
C VAL A 330 1.88 -18.66 -1.02
N GLU A 331 0.57 -18.49 -1.14
CA GLU A 331 -0.11 -17.86 -2.28
C GLU A 331 0.51 -16.52 -2.70
N GLN A 332 0.85 -15.67 -1.74
CA GLN A 332 1.41 -14.36 -2.05
C GLN A 332 2.83 -14.44 -2.64
N MET A 333 3.61 -15.40 -2.19
CA MET A 333 4.92 -15.64 -2.79
C MET A 333 4.76 -16.21 -4.20
N ALA A 334 3.74 -17.06 -4.41
CA ALA A 334 3.36 -17.50 -5.75
C ALA A 334 2.96 -16.31 -6.62
N ALA A 335 2.09 -15.41 -6.13
CA ALA A 335 1.68 -14.21 -6.84
C ALA A 335 2.85 -13.28 -7.19
N MET A 336 3.77 -13.05 -6.26
CA MET A 336 4.99 -12.25 -6.52
C MET A 336 5.89 -12.90 -7.58
N LYS A 337 6.13 -14.21 -7.47
CA LYS A 337 6.94 -14.95 -8.45
C LYS A 337 6.25 -14.99 -9.81
N LEU A 338 4.94 -15.19 -9.86
CA LEU A 338 4.16 -15.17 -11.10
C LEU A 338 4.29 -13.84 -11.84
N ARG A 339 4.19 -12.72 -11.12
CA ARG A 339 4.42 -11.39 -11.70
C ARG A 339 5.85 -11.22 -12.19
N GLY A 340 6.85 -11.60 -11.40
CA GLY A 340 8.24 -11.54 -11.82
C GLY A 340 8.53 -12.41 -13.05
N PHE A 341 7.85 -13.54 -13.20
CA PHE A 341 7.91 -14.36 -14.40
C PHE A 341 7.29 -13.64 -15.60
N VAL A 342 6.08 -13.08 -15.46
CA VAL A 342 5.38 -12.35 -16.52
C VAL A 342 6.22 -11.19 -17.03
N ASP A 343 6.83 -10.41 -16.13
CA ASP A 343 7.74 -9.33 -16.50
C ASP A 343 9.00 -9.85 -17.20
N GLY A 344 9.55 -10.97 -16.73
CA GLY A 344 10.72 -11.61 -17.32
C GLY A 344 10.53 -12.09 -18.76
N VAL A 345 9.32 -12.50 -19.11
CA VAL A 345 8.96 -12.90 -20.48
C VAL A 345 8.38 -11.74 -21.32
N GLY A 346 8.43 -10.51 -20.82
CA GLY A 346 7.92 -9.32 -21.49
C GLY A 346 6.39 -9.21 -21.53
N GLY A 347 5.70 -9.93 -20.64
CA GLY A 347 4.25 -9.92 -20.52
C GLY A 347 3.70 -8.68 -19.82
N ARG A 348 2.38 -8.59 -19.74
CA ARG A 348 1.65 -7.52 -19.04
C ARG A 348 0.62 -8.10 -18.11
N VAL A 349 0.55 -7.58 -16.89
CA VAL A 349 -0.54 -7.90 -15.95
C VAL A 349 -1.70 -6.95 -16.23
N GLU A 350 -2.86 -7.49 -16.59
CA GLU A 350 -4.07 -6.70 -16.85
C GLU A 350 -4.88 -6.48 -15.58
N GLN A 351 -5.04 -7.56 -14.79
CA GLN A 351 -5.84 -7.55 -13.57
C GLN A 351 -5.19 -8.48 -12.54
N SER A 352 -5.28 -8.12 -11.29
CA SER A 352 -4.77 -8.94 -10.20
C SER A 352 -5.69 -8.80 -9.00
N ASP A 353 -6.50 -9.83 -8.80
CA ASP A 353 -7.43 -9.98 -7.68
C ASP A 353 -6.95 -11.08 -6.72
N ALA A 354 -7.61 -11.22 -5.59
CA ALA A 354 -7.29 -12.30 -4.65
C ALA A 354 -7.42 -13.66 -5.33
N GLY A 355 -6.32 -14.39 -5.44
CA GLY A 355 -6.28 -15.72 -6.03
C GLY A 355 -6.28 -15.78 -7.56
N VAL A 356 -6.40 -14.66 -8.28
CA VAL A 356 -6.43 -14.65 -9.76
C VAL A 356 -5.55 -13.53 -10.32
N ILE A 357 -4.67 -13.85 -11.27
CA ILE A 357 -3.88 -12.88 -12.03
C ILE A 357 -4.20 -13.07 -13.51
N LYS A 358 -4.73 -12.03 -14.17
CA LYS A 358 -4.94 -12.01 -15.61
C LYS A 358 -3.75 -11.33 -16.28
N VAL A 359 -3.18 -12.00 -17.26
CA VAL A 359 -1.96 -11.55 -17.93
C VAL A 359 -2.09 -11.65 -19.44
N GLN A 360 -1.31 -10.85 -20.14
CA GLN A 360 -1.08 -10.99 -21.58
C GLN A 360 0.40 -11.28 -21.82
N LEU A 361 0.68 -12.37 -22.53
CA LEU A 361 2.04 -12.75 -22.88
C LEU A 361 2.31 -12.48 -24.37
N PRO A 362 3.46 -11.88 -24.72
CA PRO A 362 3.81 -11.58 -26.09
C PRO A 362 4.31 -12.83 -26.81
N ARG A 363 3.74 -13.11 -27.96
CA ARG A 363 4.25 -14.08 -28.92
C ARG A 363 4.67 -13.34 -30.19
N VAL A 364 5.95 -13.37 -30.49
CA VAL A 364 6.44 -12.79 -31.74
C VAL A 364 6.12 -13.74 -32.90
N THR A 365 5.42 -13.23 -33.89
CA THR A 365 5.05 -13.98 -35.08
C THR A 365 5.59 -13.27 -36.33
N ASP A 366 6.22 -14.02 -37.22
CA ASP A 366 6.63 -13.52 -38.53
C ASP A 366 5.44 -13.55 -39.49
N VAL A 367 4.88 -12.41 -39.82
CA VAL A 367 3.79 -12.30 -40.76
C VAL A 367 4.35 -11.97 -42.17
N PRO A 368 4.07 -12.79 -43.20
CA PRO A 368 4.51 -12.48 -44.56
C PRO A 368 3.83 -11.23 -45.07
N VAL A 369 4.59 -10.24 -45.50
CA VAL A 369 4.04 -9.00 -46.10
C VAL A 369 3.39 -9.32 -47.44
N LYS A 370 2.07 -9.02 -47.58
CA LYS A 370 1.39 -9.10 -48.88
C LYS A 370 2.13 -8.24 -49.89
N LYS A 371 2.49 -8.85 -51.07
CA LYS A 371 3.27 -8.24 -52.14
C LYS A 371 2.60 -6.94 -52.62
N GLY A 372 3.24 -5.81 -52.29
CA GLY A 372 2.94 -4.47 -52.79
C GLY A 372 4.19 -3.87 -53.44
N LEU A 373 4.10 -2.64 -54.02
CA LEU A 373 5.15 -1.95 -54.76
C LEU A 373 6.52 -1.74 -54.06
N LEU A 374 6.65 -2.13 -52.80
CA LEU A 374 7.86 -2.02 -51.96
C LEU A 374 8.41 -3.38 -51.51
N SER A 375 8.17 -4.46 -52.23
CA SER A 375 8.52 -5.84 -51.88
C SER A 375 10.02 -6.17 -51.79
N TRP A 376 10.90 -5.19 -51.95
CA TRP A 376 12.36 -5.31 -51.86
C TRP A 376 12.94 -4.90 -50.46
N PHE A 377 12.08 -4.33 -49.57
CA PHE A 377 12.41 -4.09 -48.20
C PHE A 377 11.72 -5.11 -47.31
N LYS A 378 12.46 -5.96 -46.61
CA LYS A 378 12.07 -7.00 -45.63
C LYS A 378 10.82 -7.81 -46.01
N SER A 379 10.96 -9.10 -46.19
CA SER A 379 9.88 -10.03 -46.54
C SER A 379 8.91 -10.37 -45.40
N THR A 380 9.18 -9.95 -44.15
CA THR A 380 8.38 -10.24 -42.97
C THR A 380 8.32 -9.03 -42.05
N ILE A 381 7.19 -8.84 -41.40
CA ILE A 381 6.99 -7.89 -40.29
C ILE A 381 6.84 -8.71 -39.02
N GLU A 382 7.58 -8.38 -37.99
CA GLU A 382 7.36 -8.93 -36.65
C GLU A 382 6.07 -8.33 -36.10
N GLU A 383 5.06 -9.15 -35.90
CA GLU A 383 3.81 -8.76 -35.23
C GLU A 383 3.75 -9.47 -33.88
N ILE A 384 3.35 -8.73 -32.85
CA ILE A 384 3.21 -9.28 -31.49
C ILE A 384 1.76 -9.73 -31.31
N ASP A 385 1.56 -11.06 -31.23
CA ASP A 385 0.30 -11.68 -30.87
C ASP A 385 0.23 -11.78 -29.34
N TRP A 386 -0.68 -11.02 -28.71
CA TRP A 386 -0.86 -11.03 -27.28
C TRP A 386 -1.81 -12.15 -26.86
N ILE A 387 -1.29 -13.10 -26.07
CA ILE A 387 -2.04 -14.27 -25.60
C ILE A 387 -2.54 -14.02 -24.19
N PRO A 388 -3.87 -13.92 -23.96
CA PRO A 388 -4.43 -13.80 -22.63
C PRO A 388 -4.35 -15.11 -21.87
N LEU A 389 -3.91 -15.06 -20.61
CA LEU A 389 -3.92 -16.16 -19.67
C LEU A 389 -4.48 -15.71 -18.33
N GLU A 390 -5.16 -16.60 -17.64
CA GLU A 390 -5.58 -16.43 -16.25
C GLU A 390 -4.84 -17.43 -15.37
N LEU A 391 -4.19 -16.94 -14.33
CA LEU A 391 -3.43 -17.71 -13.37
C LEU A 391 -4.23 -17.73 -12.06
N HIS A 392 -4.89 -18.86 -11.80
CA HIS A 392 -5.69 -19.07 -10.59
C HIS A 392 -4.83 -19.76 -9.52
N MET A 393 -4.86 -19.23 -8.30
CA MET A 393 -4.11 -19.75 -7.16
C MET A 393 -5.09 -20.18 -6.08
N ALA A 394 -5.09 -21.45 -5.76
CA ALA A 394 -5.90 -22.03 -4.69
C ALA A 394 -5.02 -22.59 -3.57
N LYS A 395 -5.36 -22.30 -2.33
CA LYS A 395 -4.67 -22.82 -1.16
C LYS A 395 -5.05 -24.28 -0.94
N LYS A 396 -4.06 -25.16 -0.83
CA LYS A 396 -4.28 -26.56 -0.52
C LYS A 396 -3.78 -26.87 0.89
N GLN A 397 -4.66 -27.33 1.77
CA GLN A 397 -4.27 -27.78 3.11
C GLN A 397 -3.73 -29.21 3.04
N VAL A 398 -2.41 -29.35 3.14
CA VAL A 398 -1.77 -30.66 3.33
C VAL A 398 -0.71 -30.53 4.42
N GLY A 399 -1.09 -30.77 5.67
CA GLY A 399 -0.18 -30.75 6.81
C GLY A 399 0.37 -29.35 7.16
N ALA A 400 1.52 -29.30 7.81
CA ALA A 400 2.16 -28.05 8.30
C ALA A 400 2.88 -27.23 7.21
N ARG A 401 2.82 -27.60 5.95
CA ARG A 401 3.46 -26.88 4.83
C ARG A 401 2.40 -26.22 3.97
N GLY A 402 2.55 -24.90 3.73
CA GLY A 402 1.72 -24.16 2.79
C GLY A 402 1.97 -24.68 1.36
N LEU A 403 0.94 -25.21 0.72
CA LEU A 403 0.93 -25.58 -0.69
C LEU A 403 -0.06 -24.68 -1.41
N VAL A 404 0.32 -24.19 -2.58
CA VAL A 404 -0.57 -23.47 -3.48
C VAL A 404 -0.74 -24.31 -4.74
N GLU A 405 -1.96 -24.57 -5.11
CA GLU A 405 -2.31 -25.12 -6.42
C GLU A 405 -2.45 -23.96 -7.40
N ILE A 406 -1.70 -24.02 -8.49
CA ILE A 406 -1.73 -23.02 -9.54
C ILE A 406 -2.38 -23.65 -10.76
N THR A 407 -3.51 -23.07 -11.19
CA THR A 407 -4.22 -23.46 -12.40
C THR A 407 -4.03 -22.39 -13.45
N VAL A 408 -3.53 -22.75 -14.62
CA VAL A 408 -3.33 -21.86 -15.75
C VAL A 408 -4.48 -22.07 -16.73
N LEU A 409 -5.22 -21.01 -17.02
CA LEU A 409 -6.37 -21.02 -17.91
C LEU A 409 -6.10 -20.12 -19.11
N ARG A 410 -6.59 -20.56 -20.27
CA ARG A 410 -6.70 -19.73 -21.47
C ARG A 410 -8.18 -19.46 -21.76
N PRO A 411 -8.66 -18.22 -21.61
CA PRO A 411 -10.03 -17.88 -21.95
C PRO A 411 -10.36 -18.25 -23.42
N ALA A 412 -11.53 -18.82 -23.64
CA ALA A 412 -11.99 -19.17 -25.00
C ALA A 412 -12.19 -17.89 -25.81
N GLN A 413 -11.64 -17.86 -27.04
CA GLN A 413 -11.86 -16.78 -28.00
C GLN A 413 -12.88 -17.23 -29.06
N ALA A 414 -13.95 -16.46 -29.22
CA ALA A 414 -15.12 -16.86 -30.02
C ALA A 414 -14.85 -17.06 -31.53
N ASP A 415 -13.76 -16.50 -32.08
CA ASP A 415 -13.46 -16.46 -33.52
C ASP A 415 -12.09 -17.06 -33.88
N GLU A 416 -11.56 -17.99 -33.09
CA GLU A 416 -10.22 -18.54 -33.28
C GLU A 416 -10.18 -19.59 -34.40
N VAL A 417 -9.35 -19.35 -35.43
CA VAL A 417 -9.10 -20.31 -36.53
C VAL A 417 -8.28 -21.50 -35.98
N ALA A 418 -8.63 -22.74 -36.37
CA ALA A 418 -8.05 -23.98 -35.84
C ALA A 418 -6.51 -24.04 -35.90
N GLU A 419 -5.89 -23.47 -36.93
CA GLU A 419 -4.43 -23.44 -37.07
C GLU A 419 -3.75 -22.47 -36.08
N GLN A 420 -4.37 -21.32 -35.82
CA GLN A 420 -3.92 -20.37 -34.81
C GLN A 420 -4.10 -20.91 -33.38
N ALA A 421 -5.21 -21.62 -33.13
CA ALA A 421 -5.47 -22.30 -31.85
C ALA A 421 -4.37 -23.32 -31.52
N LYS A 422 -3.91 -24.11 -32.50
CA LYS A 422 -2.84 -25.08 -32.34
C LYS A 422 -1.49 -24.42 -32.01
N LEU A 423 -1.15 -23.35 -32.69
CA LEU A 423 0.11 -22.61 -32.45
C LEU A 423 0.12 -21.87 -31.11
N ARG A 424 -1.01 -21.28 -30.70
CA ARG A 424 -1.16 -20.65 -29.40
C ARG A 424 -1.12 -21.69 -28.28
N LYS A 425 -1.71 -22.87 -28.48
CA LYS A 425 -1.64 -23.97 -27.51
C LYS A 425 -0.19 -24.40 -27.30
N GLN A 426 0.59 -24.61 -28.36
CA GLN A 426 2.03 -24.98 -28.23
C GLN A 426 2.83 -23.93 -27.49
N PHE A 427 2.55 -22.65 -27.71
CA PHE A 427 3.16 -21.54 -26.96
C PHE A 427 2.78 -21.59 -25.48
N CYS A 428 1.50 -21.78 -25.15
CA CYS A 428 1.03 -21.89 -23.78
C CYS A 428 1.66 -23.09 -23.05
N ASP A 429 1.74 -24.27 -23.71
CA ASP A 429 2.40 -25.46 -23.14
C ASP A 429 3.88 -25.19 -22.81
N HIS A 430 4.59 -24.45 -23.67
CA HIS A 430 5.98 -24.07 -23.44
C HIS A 430 6.11 -23.10 -22.24
N ILE A 431 5.29 -22.06 -22.23
CA ILE A 431 5.25 -21.08 -21.12
C ILE A 431 4.92 -21.73 -19.78
N CYS A 432 4.01 -22.71 -19.75
CA CYS A 432 3.68 -23.43 -18.54
C CYS A 432 4.88 -24.26 -17.99
N LEU A 433 5.69 -24.85 -18.88
CA LEU A 433 6.92 -25.52 -18.48
C LEU A 433 7.95 -24.56 -17.88
N GLU A 434 8.15 -23.41 -18.50
CA GLU A 434 9.04 -22.36 -17.98
C GLU A 434 8.55 -21.81 -16.65
N LEU A 435 7.25 -21.56 -16.52
CA LEU A 435 6.59 -21.09 -15.30
C LEU A 435 6.79 -22.08 -14.14
N ARG A 436 6.58 -23.36 -14.38
CA ARG A 436 6.84 -24.42 -13.38
C ARG A 436 8.31 -24.41 -12.94
N ALA A 437 9.23 -24.36 -13.88
CA ALA A 437 10.65 -24.32 -13.59
C ALA A 437 11.01 -23.08 -12.74
N TYR A 438 10.49 -21.92 -13.10
CA TYR A 438 10.72 -20.65 -12.39
C TYR A 438 10.17 -20.70 -10.95
N LEU A 439 8.97 -21.24 -10.76
CA LEU A 439 8.35 -21.31 -9.43
C LEU A 439 9.04 -22.36 -8.54
N MET A 440 9.59 -23.44 -9.13
CA MET A 440 10.29 -24.50 -8.41
C MET A 440 11.78 -24.24 -8.19
N ALA A 441 12.39 -23.31 -8.91
CA ALA A 441 13.82 -22.98 -8.85
C ALA A 441 14.30 -22.28 -7.56
N GLY A 442 13.50 -22.27 -6.53
CA GLY A 442 13.78 -21.64 -5.23
C GLY A 442 13.79 -22.62 -4.06
N ARG A 443 14.22 -23.88 -4.28
CA ARG A 443 14.46 -24.86 -3.19
C ARG A 443 15.86 -24.71 -2.64
#